data_41ce810e3ca5499d4afd5e8fa3f9afc3
#
_entry.id   41ce810e3ca5499d4afd5e8fa3f9afc3
#
_cell.length_a   1.000
_cell.length_b   1.000
_cell.length_c   1.000
_cell.angle_alpha   90.00
_cell.angle_beta   90.00
_cell.angle_gamma   90.00
#
_symmetry.space_group_name_H-M   'P 1'
#
loop_
_entity.id
_entity.type
_entity.pdbx_description
1 polymer ?
#
loop_
_entity_poly.entity_id
_entity_poly.type
_entity_poly.pdbx_seq_one_letter_code
_entity_poly.pdbx_strand_id
1 'polypeptide(L)'
;MIIKKASLEELQHYFRDIKIIAINEKISSATIAGDGNMNAVLRIQTDCQSFICKQSSDHVEKYPQIAAPKNRVQTEAAFYQKIKSNKKIVAYMPKMLGIDAQNNILILEDLGEMQDFSALYSLRSVLSETQLLSITDYLNELHQSFKKVTVDNELQNVALRQLNYEHIFDYPFQIENGFDLDTIQPGLQALSMTIKKDEALKNTIKKLGNDYLESGISLLHGDFYPGSWLNCNGNIKIIDPEFCYFGHAEFDVAVFMAHLYLTKHSNQAITIVQSNYSNYHLLNKKRLNGFIGTEILRRLIGLAQLPLKMELSDKLELINKATQLIHTYNE
;
A
#
# COMPACT_ATOMS: atom_id res chain seq x y z
N MET A 1 -0.84 -19.82 17.72
CA MET A 1 -2.29 -19.50 17.68
C MET A 1 -2.65 -18.97 16.30
N ILE A 2 -3.84 -19.27 15.77
CA ILE A 2 -4.37 -18.70 14.51
C ILE A 2 -5.64 -17.93 14.87
N ILE A 3 -5.58 -16.59 14.83
CA ILE A 3 -6.64 -15.72 15.36
C ILE A 3 -8.01 -15.93 14.68
N LYS A 4 -8.05 -16.16 13.37
CA LYS A 4 -9.31 -16.38 12.62
C LYS A 4 -10.02 -17.69 12.96
N LYS A 5 -9.32 -18.64 13.56
CA LYS A 5 -9.86 -19.97 13.93
C LYS A 5 -10.12 -20.09 15.43
N ALA A 6 -9.67 -19.13 16.21
CA ALA A 6 -9.77 -19.16 17.67
C ALA A 6 -11.20 -18.82 18.13
N SER A 7 -11.67 -19.51 19.16
CA SER A 7 -12.89 -19.16 19.87
C SER A 7 -12.72 -17.87 20.67
N LEU A 8 -13.84 -17.23 21.08
CA LEU A 8 -13.78 -16.05 21.94
C LEU A 8 -13.07 -16.34 23.28
N GLU A 9 -13.21 -17.54 23.80
CA GLU A 9 -12.56 -17.96 25.04
C GLU A 9 -11.03 -18.06 24.85
N GLU A 10 -10.56 -18.67 23.76
CA GLU A 10 -9.14 -18.75 23.44
C GLU A 10 -8.54 -17.36 23.19
N LEU A 11 -9.24 -16.46 22.49
CA LEU A 11 -8.84 -15.07 22.31
C LEU A 11 -8.78 -14.33 23.65
N GLN A 12 -9.76 -14.56 24.53
CA GLN A 12 -9.83 -13.98 25.86
C GLN A 12 -8.59 -14.35 26.70
N HIS A 13 -8.23 -15.63 26.75
CA HIS A 13 -7.03 -16.09 27.45
C HIS A 13 -5.78 -15.48 26.85
N TYR A 14 -5.64 -15.56 25.53
CA TYR A 14 -4.48 -15.06 24.81
C TYR A 14 -4.24 -13.56 25.06
N PHE A 15 -5.26 -12.70 24.90
CA PHE A 15 -5.07 -11.26 25.08
C PHE A 15 -4.85 -10.85 26.52
N ARG A 16 -5.31 -11.65 27.51
CA ARG A 16 -4.95 -11.50 28.92
C ARG A 16 -3.48 -11.85 29.17
N ASP A 17 -3.02 -12.96 28.63
CA ASP A 17 -1.64 -13.44 28.80
C ASP A 17 -0.62 -12.44 28.27
N ILE A 18 -0.89 -11.83 27.12
CA ILE A 18 -0.05 -10.77 26.54
C ILE A 18 -0.36 -9.37 27.09
N LYS A 19 -1.27 -9.25 28.08
CA LYS A 19 -1.62 -8.01 28.81
C LYS A 19 -2.20 -6.89 27.93
N ILE A 20 -2.90 -7.24 26.87
CA ILE A 20 -3.66 -6.28 26.05
C ILE A 20 -5.00 -5.94 26.68
N ILE A 21 -5.63 -6.92 27.36
CA ILE A 21 -6.87 -6.72 28.12
C ILE A 21 -6.64 -7.03 29.60
N ALA A 22 -7.42 -6.37 30.45
CA ALA A 22 -7.37 -6.62 31.88
C ALA A 22 -7.99 -7.99 32.27
N ILE A 23 -7.66 -8.50 33.49
CA ILE A 23 -8.11 -9.83 33.91
C ILE A 23 -9.64 -9.94 34.01
N ASN A 24 -10.31 -8.85 34.36
CA ASN A 24 -11.77 -8.75 34.47
C ASN A 24 -12.46 -8.28 33.19
N GLU A 25 -11.71 -7.83 32.19
CA GLU A 25 -12.22 -7.38 30.89
C GLU A 25 -12.66 -8.59 30.05
N LYS A 26 -13.83 -8.49 29.39
CA LYS A 26 -14.42 -9.58 28.62
C LYS A 26 -14.54 -9.24 27.15
N ILE A 27 -14.07 -10.15 26.28
CA ILE A 27 -14.29 -10.05 24.85
C ILE A 27 -15.75 -10.40 24.53
N SER A 28 -16.45 -9.50 23.89
CA SER A 28 -17.85 -9.67 23.47
C SER A 28 -17.96 -10.16 22.02
N SER A 29 -17.03 -9.76 21.15
CA SER A 29 -17.00 -10.22 19.76
C SER A 29 -15.62 -10.15 19.14
N ALA A 30 -15.43 -10.94 18.08
CA ALA A 30 -14.29 -10.89 17.18
C ALA A 30 -14.82 -10.97 15.74
N THR A 31 -14.67 -9.91 14.97
CA THR A 31 -15.20 -9.79 13.60
C THR A 31 -14.09 -9.49 12.61
N ILE A 32 -14.25 -9.91 11.36
CA ILE A 32 -13.29 -9.56 10.31
C ILE A 32 -13.34 -8.04 10.10
N ALA A 33 -12.20 -7.39 10.16
CA ALA A 33 -12.05 -5.95 9.93
C ALA A 33 -11.44 -5.70 8.54
N GLY A 34 -12.29 -5.35 7.59
CA GLY A 34 -11.89 -5.06 6.21
C GLY A 34 -11.52 -6.31 5.39
N ASP A 35 -11.37 -6.10 4.08
CA ASP A 35 -10.96 -7.14 3.12
C ASP A 35 -9.43 -7.18 2.96
N GLY A 36 -8.72 -7.42 4.07
CA GLY A 36 -7.25 -7.48 4.06
C GLY A 36 -6.73 -8.48 3.03
N ASN A 37 -5.91 -8.00 2.09
CA ASN A 37 -5.34 -8.86 1.05
C ASN A 37 -4.21 -9.74 1.59
N MET A 38 -3.35 -9.18 2.43
CA MET A 38 -2.10 -9.79 2.87
C MET A 38 -2.21 -10.54 4.19
N ASN A 39 -2.98 -10.01 5.15
CA ASN A 39 -3.02 -10.47 6.54
C ASN A 39 -4.43 -10.84 6.97
N ALA A 40 -4.54 -11.73 7.95
CA ALA A 40 -5.77 -11.90 8.71
C ALA A 40 -5.97 -10.69 9.64
N VAL A 41 -7.11 -10.01 9.53
CA VAL A 41 -7.41 -8.80 10.34
C VAL A 41 -8.73 -9.01 11.06
N LEU A 42 -8.70 -8.90 12.40
CA LEU A 42 -9.88 -8.98 13.24
C LEU A 42 -10.04 -7.69 14.06
N ARG A 43 -11.27 -7.21 14.18
CA ARG A 43 -11.70 -6.28 15.22
C ARG A 43 -12.11 -7.06 16.44
N ILE A 44 -11.47 -6.82 17.55
CA ILE A 44 -11.79 -7.40 18.84
C ILE A 44 -12.53 -6.35 19.66
N GLN A 45 -13.75 -6.67 20.08
CA GLN A 45 -14.57 -5.82 20.93
C GLN A 45 -14.62 -6.41 22.34
N THR A 46 -14.35 -5.58 23.33
CA THR A 46 -14.51 -5.92 24.74
C THR A 46 -15.63 -5.08 25.37
N ASP A 47 -15.90 -5.30 26.65
CA ASP A 47 -16.79 -4.44 27.46
C ASP A 47 -16.17 -3.07 27.80
N CYS A 48 -14.86 -2.86 27.55
CA CYS A 48 -14.15 -1.65 27.89
C CYS A 48 -13.57 -0.91 26.68
N GLN A 49 -13.16 -1.64 25.61
CA GLN A 49 -12.44 -1.08 24.45
C GLN A 49 -12.65 -1.90 23.19
N SER A 50 -12.15 -1.39 22.06
CA SER A 50 -11.94 -2.18 20.85
C SER A 50 -10.54 -1.98 20.32
N PHE A 51 -10.01 -2.99 19.61
CA PHE A 51 -8.71 -2.93 18.98
C PHE A 51 -8.66 -3.81 17.72
N ILE A 52 -7.72 -3.49 16.82
CA ILE A 52 -7.46 -4.27 15.61
C ILE A 52 -6.31 -5.24 15.87
N CYS A 53 -6.53 -6.49 15.51
CA CYS A 53 -5.55 -7.55 15.58
C CYS A 53 -5.20 -8.03 14.18
N LYS A 54 -3.95 -7.85 13.74
CA LYS A 54 -3.41 -8.31 12.45
C LYS A 54 -2.51 -9.50 12.66
N GLN A 55 -2.70 -10.58 11.89
CA GLN A 55 -1.81 -11.72 11.89
C GLN A 55 -1.32 -12.05 10.50
N SER A 56 -0.02 -12.20 10.33
CA SER A 56 0.60 -12.66 9.08
C SER A 56 0.89 -14.17 9.12
N SER A 57 0.65 -14.81 7.99
CA SER A 57 0.95 -16.21 7.70
C SER A 57 2.11 -16.32 6.70
N ASP A 58 2.47 -17.53 6.28
CA ASP A 58 3.48 -17.79 5.26
C ASP A 58 2.96 -17.65 3.81
N HIS A 59 1.76 -17.12 3.66
CA HIS A 59 1.12 -16.86 2.37
C HIS A 59 0.31 -15.55 2.40
N VAL A 60 -0.10 -15.08 1.21
CA VAL A 60 -1.04 -13.97 1.06
C VAL A 60 -2.43 -14.45 1.44
N GLU A 61 -3.10 -13.78 2.38
CA GLU A 61 -4.39 -14.23 2.92
C GLU A 61 -5.46 -14.43 1.83
N LYS A 62 -5.54 -13.51 0.88
CA LYS A 62 -6.49 -13.60 -0.25
C LYS A 62 -6.09 -14.60 -1.33
N TYR A 63 -4.80 -14.90 -1.44
CA TYR A 63 -4.22 -15.77 -2.45
C TYR A 63 -3.29 -16.81 -1.79
N PRO A 64 -3.83 -17.85 -1.14
CA PRO A 64 -3.04 -18.80 -0.34
C PRO A 64 -1.95 -19.55 -1.14
N GLN A 65 -2.05 -19.57 -2.48
CA GLN A 65 -1.03 -20.11 -3.38
C GLN A 65 0.21 -19.22 -3.52
N ILE A 66 0.13 -17.94 -3.10
CA ILE A 66 1.26 -16.99 -3.14
C ILE A 66 1.94 -17.00 -1.79
N ALA A 67 3.17 -17.51 -1.75
CA ALA A 67 4.00 -17.48 -0.54
C ALA A 67 4.35 -16.01 -0.18
N ALA A 68 4.34 -15.72 1.13
CA ALA A 68 4.71 -14.38 1.63
C ALA A 68 5.51 -14.49 2.93
N PRO A 69 6.40 -13.52 3.22
CA PRO A 69 7.19 -13.53 4.46
C PRO A 69 6.27 -13.53 5.70
N LYS A 70 6.45 -14.52 6.56
CA LYS A 70 5.62 -14.69 7.76
C LYS A 70 5.80 -13.56 8.78
N ASN A 71 6.95 -12.91 8.77
CA ASN A 71 7.31 -11.85 9.72
C ASN A 71 6.93 -10.43 9.25
N ARG A 72 6.08 -10.27 8.24
CA ARG A 72 5.76 -8.93 7.68
C ARG A 72 5.07 -7.99 8.69
N VAL A 73 4.26 -8.50 9.62
CA VAL A 73 3.71 -7.66 10.72
C VAL A 73 4.80 -7.17 11.68
N GLN A 74 5.95 -7.85 11.78
CA GLN A 74 7.08 -7.37 12.56
C GLN A 74 7.76 -6.18 11.87
N THR A 75 7.81 -6.18 10.53
CA THR A 75 8.28 -5.03 9.75
C THR A 75 7.33 -3.84 9.93
N GLU A 76 6.01 -4.07 9.88
CA GLU A 76 5.02 -3.05 10.19
C GLU A 76 5.18 -2.51 11.61
N ALA A 77 5.37 -3.37 12.62
CA ALA A 77 5.64 -2.95 13.99
C ALA A 77 6.93 -2.13 14.10
N ALA A 78 7.98 -2.50 13.37
CA ALA A 78 9.24 -1.73 13.34
C ALA A 78 9.04 -0.32 12.76
N PHE A 79 8.18 -0.17 11.75
CA PHE A 79 7.78 1.14 11.24
C PHE A 79 7.13 1.98 12.34
N TYR A 80 6.11 1.43 13.05
CA TYR A 80 5.48 2.14 14.17
C TYR A 80 6.47 2.52 15.27
N GLN A 81 7.41 1.64 15.60
CA GLN A 81 8.48 1.97 16.57
C GLN A 81 9.38 3.09 16.08
N LYS A 82 9.68 3.12 14.78
CA LYS A 82 10.54 4.14 14.17
C LYS A 82 9.88 5.52 14.24
N ILE A 83 8.59 5.61 13.94
CA ILE A 83 7.87 6.89 13.86
C ILE A 83 7.37 7.42 15.22
N LYS A 84 7.39 6.62 16.29
CA LYS A 84 6.73 6.92 17.59
C LYS A 84 7.07 8.26 18.22
N SER A 85 8.24 8.80 17.96
CA SER A 85 8.68 10.10 18.49
C SER A 85 8.22 11.29 17.63
N ASN A 86 7.79 11.05 16.40
CA ASN A 86 7.30 12.10 15.51
C ASN A 86 5.78 12.30 15.69
N LYS A 87 5.42 13.33 16.47
CA LYS A 87 4.01 13.62 16.81
C LYS A 87 3.14 13.90 15.59
N LYS A 88 3.70 14.47 14.50
CA LYS A 88 2.94 14.76 13.28
C LYS A 88 2.55 13.48 12.55
N ILE A 89 3.52 12.58 12.30
CA ILE A 89 3.24 11.29 11.65
C ILE A 89 2.27 10.44 12.49
N VAL A 90 2.53 10.34 13.81
CA VAL A 90 1.67 9.57 14.72
C VAL A 90 0.22 10.07 14.70
N ALA A 91 0.00 11.38 14.49
CA ALA A 91 -1.35 11.93 14.36
C ALA A 91 -2.12 11.39 13.14
N TYR A 92 -1.43 10.94 12.09
CA TYR A 92 -2.04 10.34 10.91
C TYR A 92 -2.29 8.83 11.04
N MET A 93 -1.77 8.15 12.04
CA MET A 93 -1.77 6.69 12.10
C MET A 93 -2.49 6.16 13.35
N PRO A 94 -3.02 4.92 13.33
CA PRO A 94 -3.45 4.26 14.56
C PRO A 94 -2.26 4.04 15.49
N LYS A 95 -2.50 4.01 16.80
CA LYS A 95 -1.47 3.67 17.78
C LYS A 95 -1.17 2.19 17.74
N MET A 96 0.09 1.81 17.83
CA MET A 96 0.48 0.44 18.10
C MET A 96 0.29 0.16 19.60
N LEU A 97 -0.55 -0.82 19.92
CA LEU A 97 -0.84 -1.24 21.30
C LEU A 97 0.08 -2.38 21.74
N GLY A 98 0.50 -3.25 20.81
CA GLY A 98 1.39 -4.35 21.12
C GLY A 98 1.83 -5.14 19.90
N ILE A 99 2.83 -5.98 20.09
CA ILE A 99 3.35 -6.94 19.12
C ILE A 99 3.69 -8.25 19.80
N ASP A 100 3.16 -9.37 19.29
CA ASP A 100 3.63 -10.72 19.60
C ASP A 100 4.39 -11.26 18.39
N ALA A 101 5.71 -11.12 18.42
CA ALA A 101 6.59 -11.56 17.34
C ALA A 101 6.61 -13.09 17.18
N GLN A 102 6.34 -13.86 18.24
CA GLN A 102 6.31 -15.32 18.18
C GLN A 102 5.12 -15.85 17.39
N ASN A 103 3.96 -15.23 17.55
CA ASN A 103 2.73 -15.60 16.83
C ASN A 103 2.50 -14.72 15.58
N ASN A 104 3.39 -13.78 15.26
CA ASN A 104 3.26 -12.80 14.19
C ASN A 104 1.94 -12.03 14.25
N ILE A 105 1.63 -11.50 15.45
CA ILE A 105 0.42 -10.74 15.71
C ILE A 105 0.77 -9.31 16.11
N LEU A 106 0.22 -8.34 15.38
CA LEU A 106 0.29 -6.92 15.67
C LEU A 106 -1.06 -6.42 16.17
N ILE A 107 -1.06 -5.66 17.26
CA ILE A 107 -2.25 -5.08 17.85
C ILE A 107 -2.21 -3.56 17.70
N LEU A 108 -3.26 -3.02 17.10
CA LEU A 108 -3.40 -1.61 16.79
C LEU A 108 -4.67 -1.01 17.40
N GLU A 109 -4.67 0.29 17.61
CA GLU A 109 -5.85 1.08 17.94
C GLU A 109 -6.95 0.84 16.89
N ASP A 110 -8.18 0.62 17.37
CA ASP A 110 -9.36 0.62 16.51
C ASP A 110 -9.82 2.05 16.26
N LEU A 111 -9.77 2.49 15.02
CA LEU A 111 -10.25 3.80 14.58
C LEU A 111 -11.77 3.85 14.38
N GLY A 112 -12.48 2.75 14.69
CA GLY A 112 -13.90 2.58 14.46
C GLY A 112 -14.25 2.10 13.05
N GLU A 113 -15.52 2.16 12.67
CA GLU A 113 -15.99 1.79 11.35
C GLU A 113 -15.69 2.93 10.37
N MET A 114 -14.50 2.88 9.78
CA MET A 114 -14.04 3.83 8.79
C MET A 114 -14.05 3.19 7.41
N GLN A 115 -14.36 4.00 6.40
CA GLN A 115 -14.23 3.60 5.01
C GLN A 115 -12.87 4.07 4.48
N ASP A 116 -12.23 3.19 3.71
CA ASP A 116 -11.07 3.59 2.93
C ASP A 116 -11.51 4.41 1.68
N PHE A 117 -10.53 4.89 0.95
CA PHE A 117 -10.79 5.66 -0.26
C PHE A 117 -10.91 4.79 -1.52
N SER A 118 -11.07 3.46 -1.42
CA SER A 118 -11.27 2.58 -2.58
C SER A 118 -12.54 2.91 -3.37
N ALA A 119 -13.52 3.55 -2.73
CA ALA A 119 -14.72 4.06 -3.41
C ALA A 119 -14.40 5.05 -4.54
N LEU A 120 -13.25 5.74 -4.52
CA LEU A 120 -12.79 6.61 -5.61
C LEU A 120 -12.73 5.90 -6.97
N TYR A 121 -12.45 4.59 -6.99
CA TYR A 121 -12.36 3.81 -8.23
C TYR A 121 -13.70 3.55 -8.91
N SER A 122 -14.79 3.60 -8.16
CA SER A 122 -16.12 3.20 -8.63
C SER A 122 -17.16 4.33 -8.65
N LEU A 123 -17.04 5.33 -7.78
CA LEU A 123 -18.08 6.32 -7.54
C LEU A 123 -17.88 7.63 -8.32
N ARG A 124 -16.85 7.76 -9.15
CA ARG A 124 -16.45 9.01 -9.82
C ARG A 124 -16.33 10.20 -8.86
N SER A 125 -16.08 9.93 -7.58
CA SER A 125 -15.74 10.92 -6.58
C SER A 125 -14.27 11.32 -6.72
N VAL A 126 -13.93 12.51 -6.24
CA VAL A 126 -12.56 13.00 -6.24
C VAL A 126 -12.19 13.46 -4.83
N LEU A 127 -10.90 13.41 -4.52
CA LEU A 127 -10.37 13.99 -3.30
C LEU A 127 -10.56 15.51 -3.32
N SER A 128 -10.99 16.07 -2.20
CA SER A 128 -10.99 17.53 -2.01
C SER A 128 -9.55 18.05 -1.92
N GLU A 129 -9.37 19.35 -2.13
CA GLU A 129 -8.06 19.99 -1.98
C GLU A 129 -7.49 19.77 -0.57
N THR A 130 -8.30 19.87 0.48
CA THR A 130 -7.90 19.60 1.86
C THR A 130 -7.40 18.16 2.04
N GLN A 131 -8.05 17.17 1.42
CA GLN A 131 -7.61 15.78 1.47
C GLN A 131 -6.29 15.59 0.71
N LEU A 132 -6.16 16.17 -0.50
CA LEU A 132 -4.91 16.14 -1.27
C LEU A 132 -3.74 16.73 -0.48
N LEU A 133 -3.95 17.87 0.17
CA LEU A 133 -2.95 18.51 1.02
C LEU A 133 -2.59 17.63 2.21
N SER A 134 -3.57 17.07 2.90
CA SER A 134 -3.35 16.22 4.08
C SER A 134 -2.56 14.95 3.74
N ILE A 135 -2.88 14.28 2.62
CA ILE A 135 -2.17 13.09 2.13
C ILE A 135 -0.73 13.47 1.72
N THR A 136 -0.57 14.61 1.05
CA THR A 136 0.76 15.12 0.65
C THR A 136 1.60 15.48 1.87
N ASP A 137 1.02 16.10 2.90
CA ASP A 137 1.70 16.46 4.15
C ASP A 137 2.21 15.23 4.91
N TYR A 138 1.44 14.13 4.92
CA TYR A 138 1.92 12.87 5.49
C TYR A 138 3.19 12.37 4.80
N LEU A 139 3.20 12.33 3.45
CA LEU A 139 4.40 11.91 2.70
C LEU A 139 5.58 12.85 2.93
N ASN A 140 5.33 14.17 2.95
CA ASN A 140 6.35 15.15 3.28
C ASN A 140 7.00 14.86 4.63
N GLU A 141 6.16 14.72 5.65
CA GLU A 141 6.65 14.50 7.02
C GLU A 141 7.41 13.17 7.11
N LEU A 142 6.88 12.09 6.51
CA LEU A 142 7.52 10.79 6.50
C LEU A 142 8.90 10.85 5.82
N HIS A 143 8.96 11.34 4.59
CA HIS A 143 10.18 11.32 3.79
C HIS A 143 11.25 12.28 4.29
N GLN A 144 10.87 13.42 4.91
CA GLN A 144 11.83 14.41 5.39
C GLN A 144 12.31 14.11 6.81
N SER A 145 11.40 13.76 7.73
CA SER A 145 11.75 13.52 9.15
C SER A 145 12.59 12.26 9.36
N PHE A 146 12.46 11.27 8.46
CA PHE A 146 13.20 10.01 8.55
C PHE A 146 14.24 9.85 7.45
N LYS A 147 14.62 10.97 6.81
CA LYS A 147 15.68 10.97 5.81
C LYS A 147 17.02 10.65 6.47
N LYS A 148 17.71 9.62 5.93
CA LYS A 148 19.06 9.25 6.38
C LYS A 148 20.14 10.07 5.66
N VAL A 149 21.28 10.22 6.31
CA VAL A 149 22.46 10.84 5.69
C VAL A 149 23.14 9.83 4.75
N THR A 150 23.14 8.55 5.16
CA THR A 150 23.72 7.45 4.38
C THR A 150 22.74 6.28 4.34
N VAL A 151 22.86 5.47 3.30
CA VAL A 151 22.13 4.20 3.20
C VAL A 151 22.71 3.21 4.21
N ASP A 152 21.83 2.54 4.94
CA ASP A 152 22.18 1.45 5.87
C ASP A 152 21.22 0.25 5.69
N ASN A 153 21.36 -0.76 6.56
CA ASN A 153 20.58 -2.00 6.50
C ASN A 153 19.30 -1.97 7.35
N GLU A 154 18.90 -0.83 7.91
CA GLU A 154 17.69 -0.73 8.72
C GLU A 154 16.44 -0.78 7.84
N LEU A 155 15.44 -1.54 8.24
CA LEU A 155 14.16 -1.70 7.54
C LEU A 155 14.32 -2.01 6.04
N GLN A 156 15.17 -2.96 5.69
CA GLN A 156 15.37 -3.34 4.28
C GLN A 156 14.18 -4.07 3.65
N ASN A 157 13.41 -4.81 4.43
CA ASN A 157 12.21 -5.56 4.00
C ASN A 157 12.43 -6.38 2.72
N VAL A 158 13.59 -7.01 2.59
CA VAL A 158 14.08 -7.58 1.32
C VAL A 158 13.11 -8.59 0.73
N ALA A 159 12.61 -9.52 1.54
CA ALA A 159 11.75 -10.60 1.04
C ALA A 159 10.39 -10.09 0.51
N LEU A 160 9.78 -9.12 1.22
CA LEU A 160 8.49 -8.56 0.78
C LEU A 160 8.67 -7.61 -0.41
N ARG A 161 9.80 -6.89 -0.48
CA ARG A 161 10.15 -6.09 -1.67
C ARG A 161 10.37 -6.97 -2.89
N GLN A 162 10.99 -8.14 -2.74
CA GLN A 162 11.17 -9.07 -3.86
C GLN A 162 9.83 -9.60 -4.36
N LEU A 163 8.89 -9.93 -3.47
CA LEU A 163 7.53 -10.30 -3.83
C LEU A 163 6.81 -9.15 -4.57
N ASN A 164 6.94 -7.93 -4.05
CA ASN A 164 6.36 -6.75 -4.70
C ASN A 164 7.00 -6.46 -6.07
N TYR A 165 8.31 -6.65 -6.20
CA TYR A 165 9.01 -6.51 -7.49
C TYR A 165 8.38 -7.41 -8.54
N GLU A 166 8.15 -8.68 -8.22
CA GLU A 166 7.52 -9.63 -9.14
C GLU A 166 6.14 -9.14 -9.60
N HIS A 167 5.31 -8.71 -8.65
CA HIS A 167 3.94 -8.30 -8.95
C HIS A 167 3.80 -6.87 -9.51
N ILE A 168 4.82 -6.04 -9.43
CA ILE A 168 4.80 -4.67 -9.98
C ILE A 168 5.55 -4.60 -11.30
N PHE A 169 6.74 -5.24 -11.43
CA PHE A 169 7.67 -4.99 -12.52
C PHE A 169 7.88 -6.19 -13.46
N ASP A 170 7.37 -7.37 -13.13
CA ASP A 170 7.58 -8.58 -13.95
C ASP A 170 6.26 -9.25 -14.36
N TYR A 171 5.52 -9.83 -13.42
CA TYR A 171 4.32 -10.62 -13.67
C TYR A 171 3.28 -9.94 -14.60
N PRO A 172 2.92 -8.64 -14.45
CA PRO A 172 1.94 -7.98 -15.31
C PRO A 172 2.36 -7.96 -16.79
N PHE A 173 3.66 -8.04 -17.06
CA PHE A 173 4.27 -7.85 -18.38
C PHE A 173 4.65 -9.15 -19.07
N GLN A 174 4.47 -10.29 -18.41
CA GLN A 174 4.64 -11.62 -19.01
C GLN A 174 3.49 -11.89 -19.98
N ILE A 175 3.82 -12.43 -21.16
CA ILE A 175 2.83 -12.77 -22.21
C ILE A 175 1.85 -13.81 -21.68
N GLU A 176 2.39 -14.86 -21.09
CA GLU A 176 1.64 -15.97 -20.48
C GLU A 176 1.90 -15.99 -18.97
N ASN A 177 1.03 -15.34 -18.22
CA ASN A 177 1.10 -15.29 -16.75
C ASN A 177 -0.05 -16.03 -16.06
N GLY A 178 -0.90 -16.73 -16.83
CA GLY A 178 -2.02 -17.50 -16.29
C GLY A 178 -3.23 -16.66 -15.85
N PHE A 179 -3.22 -15.34 -16.05
CA PHE A 179 -4.31 -14.46 -15.67
C PHE A 179 -5.03 -13.94 -16.93
N ASP A 180 -6.28 -14.38 -17.11
CA ASP A 180 -7.14 -13.93 -18.20
C ASP A 180 -7.79 -12.59 -17.85
N LEU A 181 -7.34 -11.51 -18.49
CA LEU A 181 -7.84 -10.17 -18.28
C LEU A 181 -9.24 -9.93 -18.85
N ASP A 182 -9.71 -10.80 -19.77
CA ASP A 182 -11.08 -10.70 -20.29
C ASP A 182 -12.12 -11.13 -19.24
N THR A 183 -11.71 -11.82 -18.17
CA THR A 183 -12.56 -12.03 -16.98
C THR A 183 -12.82 -10.75 -16.19
N ILE A 184 -11.96 -9.75 -16.33
CA ILE A 184 -12.13 -8.42 -15.72
C ILE A 184 -12.96 -7.52 -16.63
N GLN A 185 -12.60 -7.48 -17.93
CA GLN A 185 -13.33 -6.71 -18.94
C GLN A 185 -13.04 -7.27 -20.33
N PRO A 186 -14.08 -7.61 -21.12
CA PRO A 186 -13.91 -8.08 -22.49
C PRO A 186 -13.05 -7.13 -23.33
N GLY A 187 -12.05 -7.68 -24.04
CA GLY A 187 -11.09 -6.94 -24.88
C GLY A 187 -9.84 -6.45 -24.13
N LEU A 188 -9.79 -6.54 -22.80
CA LEU A 188 -8.64 -6.09 -22.02
C LEU A 188 -7.41 -7.00 -22.25
N GLN A 189 -7.62 -8.31 -22.46
CA GLN A 189 -6.55 -9.22 -22.80
C GLN A 189 -5.85 -8.79 -24.10
N ALA A 190 -6.63 -8.55 -25.16
CA ALA A 190 -6.09 -8.10 -26.45
C ALA A 190 -5.36 -6.76 -26.32
N LEU A 191 -5.93 -5.81 -25.58
CA LEU A 191 -5.32 -4.51 -25.31
C LEU A 191 -3.99 -4.65 -24.57
N SER A 192 -3.89 -5.54 -23.58
CA SER A 192 -2.67 -5.77 -22.79
C SER A 192 -1.51 -6.30 -23.63
N MET A 193 -1.79 -7.01 -24.72
CA MET A 193 -0.75 -7.60 -25.57
C MET A 193 0.13 -6.56 -26.28
N THR A 194 -0.35 -5.32 -26.47
CA THR A 194 0.47 -4.23 -27.00
C THR A 194 1.63 -3.90 -26.06
N ILE A 195 1.40 -3.99 -24.75
CA ILE A 195 2.39 -3.76 -23.70
C ILE A 195 3.25 -5.00 -23.47
N LYS A 196 2.63 -6.18 -23.35
CA LYS A 196 3.33 -7.44 -23.07
C LYS A 196 4.31 -7.86 -24.15
N LYS A 197 4.09 -7.43 -25.42
CA LYS A 197 4.97 -7.68 -26.57
C LYS A 197 6.02 -6.59 -26.79
N ASP A 198 5.95 -5.46 -26.11
CA ASP A 198 6.93 -4.37 -26.24
C ASP A 198 8.16 -4.65 -25.38
N GLU A 199 9.17 -5.27 -26.00
CA GLU A 199 10.41 -5.63 -25.30
C GLU A 199 11.21 -4.42 -24.82
N ALA A 200 11.16 -3.28 -25.55
CA ALA A 200 11.86 -2.05 -25.14
C ALA A 200 11.23 -1.46 -23.88
N LEU A 201 9.89 -1.42 -23.82
CA LEU A 201 9.13 -0.99 -22.65
C LEU A 201 9.40 -1.92 -21.45
N LYS A 202 9.35 -3.23 -21.65
CA LYS A 202 9.60 -4.24 -20.60
C LYS A 202 11.01 -4.11 -20.03
N ASN A 203 12.02 -3.89 -20.89
CA ASN A 203 13.39 -3.67 -20.44
C ASN A 203 13.52 -2.39 -19.59
N THR A 204 12.78 -1.34 -19.92
CA THR A 204 12.73 -0.10 -19.12
C THR A 204 12.07 -0.33 -17.77
N ILE A 205 10.93 -1.04 -17.75
CA ILE A 205 10.23 -1.42 -16.52
C ILE A 205 11.12 -2.28 -15.62
N LYS A 206 11.90 -3.20 -16.17
CA LYS A 206 12.86 -4.00 -15.41
C LYS A 206 13.96 -3.17 -14.76
N LYS A 207 14.46 -2.14 -15.46
CA LYS A 207 15.43 -1.18 -14.88
C LYS A 207 14.81 -0.41 -13.73
N LEU A 208 13.57 0.09 -13.88
CA LEU A 208 12.81 0.72 -12.79
C LEU A 208 12.61 -0.21 -11.60
N GLY A 209 12.37 -1.51 -11.86
CA GLY A 209 12.31 -2.51 -10.82
C GLY A 209 13.63 -2.69 -10.06
N ASN A 210 14.78 -2.56 -10.75
CA ASN A 210 16.07 -2.55 -10.08
C ASN A 210 16.22 -1.30 -9.19
N ASP A 211 15.84 -0.11 -9.66
CA ASP A 211 15.80 1.12 -8.83
C ASP A 211 14.90 0.93 -7.59
N TYR A 212 13.74 0.26 -7.74
CA TYR A 212 12.86 -0.07 -6.62
C TYR A 212 13.54 -0.98 -5.58
N LEU A 213 14.36 -1.93 -6.03
CA LEU A 213 15.11 -2.82 -5.15
C LEU A 213 16.37 -2.17 -4.55
N GLU A 214 16.81 -1.03 -5.05
CA GLU A 214 17.89 -0.28 -4.42
C GLU A 214 17.47 0.25 -3.05
N SER A 215 18.44 0.34 -2.15
CA SER A 215 18.23 1.03 -0.89
C SER A 215 18.40 2.53 -1.09
N GLY A 216 17.51 3.31 -0.49
CA GLY A 216 17.56 4.78 -0.52
C GLY A 216 17.65 5.38 0.87
N ILE A 217 17.49 6.70 0.91
CA ILE A 217 17.67 7.47 2.15
C ILE A 217 16.34 7.88 2.80
N SER A 218 15.20 7.70 2.13
CA SER A 218 13.88 8.10 2.64
C SER A 218 13.12 6.88 3.18
N LEU A 219 12.52 7.00 4.35
CA LEU A 219 11.58 5.98 4.84
C LEU A 219 10.30 6.06 4.03
N LEU A 220 9.91 4.96 3.38
CA LEU A 220 8.72 4.84 2.56
C LEU A 220 7.62 4.09 3.29
N HIS A 221 6.37 4.39 2.93
CA HIS A 221 5.22 3.56 3.26
C HIS A 221 5.24 2.25 2.46
N GLY A 222 5.58 2.32 1.18
CA GLY A 222 5.81 1.19 0.29
C GLY A 222 4.56 0.63 -0.42
N ASP A 223 3.34 1.02 0.02
CA ASP A 223 2.05 0.73 -0.67
C ASP A 223 1.06 1.87 -0.39
N PHE A 224 1.41 3.09 -0.86
CA PHE A 224 0.71 4.33 -0.51
C PHE A 224 -0.41 4.65 -1.50
N TYR A 225 -1.52 3.93 -1.41
CA TYR A 225 -2.66 4.03 -2.33
C TYR A 225 -3.99 4.23 -1.57
N PRO A 226 -5.12 4.57 -2.24
CA PRO A 226 -6.41 4.83 -1.59
C PRO A 226 -6.92 3.78 -0.61
N GLY A 227 -6.57 2.49 -0.78
CA GLY A 227 -6.89 1.44 0.18
C GLY A 227 -6.13 1.53 1.51
N SER A 228 -5.03 2.29 1.54
CA SER A 228 -4.24 2.55 2.75
C SER A 228 -4.60 3.87 3.43
N TRP A 229 -5.61 4.59 2.94
CA TRP A 229 -6.09 5.85 3.53
C TRP A 229 -7.50 5.66 4.06
N LEU A 230 -7.75 6.11 5.29
CA LEU A 230 -9.07 6.07 5.92
C LEU A 230 -9.62 7.49 6.09
N ASN A 231 -10.93 7.64 5.84
CA ASN A 231 -11.64 8.88 6.12
C ASN A 231 -12.20 8.84 7.54
N CYS A 232 -11.56 9.54 8.44
CA CYS A 232 -11.95 9.62 9.84
C CYS A 232 -12.63 10.95 10.12
N ASN A 233 -13.93 11.07 9.81
CA ASN A 233 -14.72 12.30 10.02
C ASN A 233 -14.08 13.54 9.36
N GLY A 234 -13.61 13.41 8.14
CA GLY A 234 -12.93 14.48 7.38
C GLY A 234 -11.42 14.55 7.59
N ASN A 235 -10.87 13.87 8.59
CA ASN A 235 -9.44 13.71 8.78
C ASN A 235 -8.94 12.46 8.05
N ILE A 236 -7.72 12.52 7.53
CA ILE A 236 -7.06 11.37 6.91
C ILE A 236 -6.31 10.59 7.96
N LYS A 237 -6.49 9.26 7.95
CA LYS A 237 -5.63 8.32 8.66
C LYS A 237 -4.97 7.40 7.65
N ILE A 238 -3.72 7.03 7.92
CA ILE A 238 -2.90 6.16 7.07
C ILE A 238 -2.67 4.85 7.81
N ILE A 239 -2.82 3.74 7.11
CA ILE A 239 -2.70 2.38 7.65
C ILE A 239 -1.83 1.50 6.75
N ASP A 240 -1.45 0.33 7.25
CA ASP A 240 -0.81 -0.77 6.51
C ASP A 240 0.58 -0.48 5.92
N PRO A 241 1.55 0.05 6.70
CA PRO A 241 2.91 0.26 6.23
C PRO A 241 3.77 -1.03 6.23
N GLU A 242 3.20 -2.20 5.96
CA GLU A 242 3.93 -3.48 6.00
C GLU A 242 4.99 -3.61 4.90
N PHE A 243 4.82 -2.86 3.79
CA PHE A 243 5.78 -2.78 2.69
C PHE A 243 6.86 -1.71 2.89
N CYS A 244 6.93 -1.10 4.08
CA CYS A 244 7.88 -0.02 4.38
C CYS A 244 9.33 -0.46 4.23
N TYR A 245 10.16 0.47 3.76
CA TYR A 245 11.61 0.31 3.67
C TYR A 245 12.29 1.68 3.46
N PHE A 246 13.63 1.72 3.57
CA PHE A 246 14.39 2.89 3.14
C PHE A 246 14.70 2.80 1.65
N GLY A 247 14.06 3.66 0.86
CA GLY A 247 14.11 3.66 -0.59
C GLY A 247 14.14 5.06 -1.20
N HIS A 248 13.75 5.14 -2.46
CA HIS A 248 13.62 6.39 -3.21
C HIS A 248 12.23 6.97 -3.02
N ALA A 249 12.13 8.20 -2.48
CA ALA A 249 10.86 8.89 -2.21
C ALA A 249 9.93 8.97 -3.42
N GLU A 250 10.51 8.93 -4.63
CA GLU A 250 9.77 8.90 -5.89
C GLU A 250 8.77 7.76 -5.96
N PHE A 251 9.00 6.62 -5.28
CA PHE A 251 8.10 5.48 -5.33
C PHE A 251 6.74 5.78 -4.68
N ASP A 252 6.70 6.23 -3.42
CA ASP A 252 5.43 6.57 -2.75
C ASP A 252 4.70 7.72 -3.44
N VAL A 253 5.44 8.75 -3.87
CA VAL A 253 4.86 9.89 -4.62
C VAL A 253 4.28 9.41 -5.94
N ALA A 254 4.97 8.50 -6.63
CA ALA A 254 4.51 7.93 -7.90
C ALA A 254 3.24 7.09 -7.71
N VAL A 255 3.18 6.24 -6.68
CA VAL A 255 1.98 5.46 -6.37
C VAL A 255 0.80 6.41 -6.12
N PHE A 256 0.96 7.43 -5.27
CA PHE A 256 -0.07 8.44 -5.05
C PHE A 256 -0.55 9.08 -6.35
N MET A 257 0.36 9.62 -7.17
CA MET A 257 0.02 10.29 -8.43
C MET A 257 -0.61 9.33 -9.45
N ALA A 258 -0.15 8.09 -9.54
CA ALA A 258 -0.74 7.07 -10.40
C ALA A 258 -2.21 6.81 -10.06
N HIS A 259 -2.54 6.77 -8.77
CA HIS A 259 -3.92 6.58 -8.32
C HIS A 259 -4.80 7.81 -8.58
N LEU A 260 -4.25 9.02 -8.62
CA LEU A 260 -4.99 10.20 -9.10
C LEU A 260 -5.36 10.07 -10.59
N TYR A 261 -4.46 9.55 -11.44
CA TYR A 261 -4.77 9.26 -12.84
C TYR A 261 -5.83 8.15 -12.98
N LEU A 262 -5.68 7.04 -12.25
CA LEU A 262 -6.62 5.90 -12.26
C LEU A 262 -8.02 6.27 -11.80
N THR A 263 -8.16 7.28 -10.96
CA THR A 263 -9.44 7.80 -10.46
C THR A 263 -9.92 9.05 -11.23
N LYS A 264 -9.27 9.38 -12.34
CA LYS A 264 -9.61 10.51 -13.23
C LYS A 264 -9.65 11.86 -12.52
N HIS A 265 -8.75 12.10 -11.55
CA HIS A 265 -8.56 13.43 -10.99
C HIS A 265 -8.04 14.41 -12.05
N SER A 266 -8.40 15.67 -11.89
CA SER A 266 -7.95 16.74 -12.80
C SER A 266 -6.44 16.97 -12.74
N ASN A 267 -5.89 17.60 -13.77
CA ASN A 267 -4.50 18.08 -13.76
C ASN A 267 -4.22 19.05 -12.60
N GLN A 268 -5.25 19.77 -12.12
CA GLN A 268 -5.14 20.63 -10.95
C GLN A 268 -4.80 19.81 -9.67
N ALA A 269 -5.42 18.63 -9.48
CA ALA A 269 -5.08 17.76 -8.36
C ALA A 269 -3.62 17.31 -8.39
N ILE A 270 -3.12 16.96 -9.58
CA ILE A 270 -1.71 16.64 -9.79
C ILE A 270 -0.82 17.85 -9.44
N THR A 271 -1.19 19.05 -9.89
CA THR A 271 -0.46 20.29 -9.59
C THR A 271 -0.44 20.60 -8.09
N ILE A 272 -1.54 20.37 -7.37
CA ILE A 272 -1.61 20.54 -5.91
C ILE A 272 -0.55 19.63 -5.24
N VAL A 273 -0.49 18.34 -5.59
CA VAL A 273 0.52 17.43 -5.05
C VAL A 273 1.94 17.91 -5.37
N GLN A 274 2.20 18.28 -6.62
CA GLN A 274 3.53 18.73 -7.08
C GLN A 274 3.98 20.01 -6.36
N SER A 275 3.06 20.96 -6.13
CA SER A 275 3.37 22.25 -5.50
C SER A 275 3.54 22.16 -3.99
N ASN A 276 2.89 21.16 -3.36
CA ASN A 276 2.87 21.03 -1.89
C ASN A 276 3.79 19.91 -1.38
N TYR A 277 4.27 19.00 -2.24
CA TYR A 277 5.30 18.06 -1.83
C TYR A 277 6.65 18.78 -1.75
N SER A 278 7.20 18.85 -0.53
CA SER A 278 8.47 19.52 -0.26
C SER A 278 9.60 18.93 -1.11
N ASN A 279 10.38 19.82 -1.73
CA ASN A 279 11.49 19.39 -2.59
C ASN A 279 11.07 18.54 -3.80
N TYR A 280 9.84 18.68 -4.29
CA TYR A 280 9.39 17.98 -5.51
C TYR A 280 10.35 18.19 -6.69
N HIS A 281 10.99 19.37 -6.77
CA HIS A 281 11.98 19.71 -7.80
C HIS A 281 13.28 18.90 -7.69
N LEU A 282 13.59 18.33 -6.53
CA LEU A 282 14.78 17.50 -6.29
C LEU A 282 14.53 16.01 -6.61
N LEU A 283 13.27 15.59 -6.79
CA LEU A 283 12.97 14.23 -7.18
C LEU A 283 13.55 13.93 -8.59
N ASN A 284 14.05 12.72 -8.77
CA ASN A 284 14.43 12.23 -10.09
C ASN A 284 13.16 12.06 -10.95
N LYS A 285 12.93 12.99 -11.87
CA LYS A 285 11.71 13.03 -12.68
C LYS A 285 11.55 11.81 -13.59
N LYS A 286 12.64 11.27 -14.09
CA LYS A 286 12.65 10.07 -14.94
C LYS A 286 12.16 8.86 -14.12
N ARG A 287 12.72 8.66 -12.94
CA ARG A 287 12.29 7.61 -12.00
C ARG A 287 10.84 7.79 -11.55
N LEU A 288 10.46 9.01 -11.15
CA LEU A 288 9.10 9.35 -10.75
C LEU A 288 8.09 9.01 -11.84
N ASN A 289 8.31 9.49 -13.07
CA ASN A 289 7.44 9.23 -14.20
C ASN A 289 7.38 7.74 -14.54
N GLY A 290 8.52 7.06 -14.51
CA GLY A 290 8.62 5.63 -14.74
C GLY A 290 7.79 4.82 -13.73
N PHE A 291 7.89 5.14 -12.46
CA PHE A 291 7.09 4.49 -11.41
C PHE A 291 5.59 4.81 -11.54
N ILE A 292 5.20 6.06 -11.89
CA ILE A 292 3.80 6.41 -12.16
C ILE A 292 3.24 5.52 -13.28
N GLY A 293 3.96 5.45 -14.40
CA GLY A 293 3.51 4.64 -15.54
C GLY A 293 3.43 3.15 -15.20
N THR A 294 4.42 2.61 -14.51
CA THR A 294 4.43 1.19 -14.10
C THR A 294 3.29 0.87 -13.15
N GLU A 295 3.00 1.74 -12.17
CA GLU A 295 1.88 1.56 -11.25
C GLU A 295 0.53 1.58 -11.98
N ILE A 296 0.33 2.51 -12.93
CA ILE A 296 -0.88 2.53 -13.76
C ILE A 296 -1.02 1.20 -14.52
N LEU A 297 0.04 0.75 -15.22
CA LEU A 297 -0.01 -0.48 -15.99
C LEU A 297 -0.30 -1.70 -15.11
N ARG A 298 0.40 -1.87 -13.98
CA ARG A 298 0.17 -3.03 -13.13
C ARG A 298 -1.25 -3.10 -12.56
N ARG A 299 -1.91 -1.95 -12.34
CA ARG A 299 -3.30 -1.89 -11.87
C ARG A 299 -4.31 -2.18 -12.99
N LEU A 300 -3.94 -1.95 -14.24
CA LEU A 300 -4.80 -2.25 -15.38
C LEU A 300 -4.63 -3.67 -15.90
N ILE A 301 -3.39 -4.21 -15.92
CA ILE A 301 -3.10 -5.50 -16.58
C ILE A 301 -2.42 -6.54 -15.66
N GLY A 302 -2.25 -6.24 -14.38
CA GLY A 302 -1.67 -7.16 -13.38
C GLY A 302 -2.74 -7.86 -12.53
N LEU A 303 -2.28 -8.70 -11.59
CA LEU A 303 -3.15 -9.46 -10.68
C LEU A 303 -3.84 -8.55 -9.64
N ALA A 304 -3.19 -7.44 -9.23
CA ALA A 304 -3.69 -6.52 -8.21
C ALA A 304 -4.73 -5.56 -8.80
N GLN A 305 -5.86 -6.13 -9.24
CA GLN A 305 -6.98 -5.39 -9.83
C GLN A 305 -7.65 -4.44 -8.83
N LEU A 306 -8.16 -3.34 -9.38
CA LEU A 306 -8.96 -2.36 -8.65
C LEU A 306 -10.40 -2.37 -9.22
N PRO A 307 -11.42 -2.00 -8.45
CA PRO A 307 -12.80 -1.97 -8.90
C PRO A 307 -13.08 -0.75 -9.83
N LEU A 308 -12.26 -0.60 -10.87
CA LEU A 308 -12.31 0.53 -11.80
C LEU A 308 -13.57 0.47 -12.66
N LYS A 309 -14.47 1.44 -12.50
CA LYS A 309 -15.62 1.62 -13.40
C LYS A 309 -15.25 2.55 -14.55
N MET A 310 -14.59 1.99 -15.58
CA MET A 310 -14.19 2.74 -16.77
C MET A 310 -14.32 1.88 -18.03
N GLU A 311 -14.54 2.54 -19.15
CA GLU A 311 -14.62 1.91 -20.46
C GLU A 311 -13.24 1.46 -20.95
N LEU A 312 -13.19 0.54 -21.91
CA LEU A 312 -11.95 0.05 -22.48
C LEU A 312 -11.14 1.19 -23.17
N SER A 313 -11.84 2.18 -23.76
CA SER A 313 -11.23 3.40 -24.30
C SER A 313 -10.49 4.21 -23.26
N ASP A 314 -11.05 4.36 -22.06
CA ASP A 314 -10.41 5.05 -20.94
C ASP A 314 -9.13 4.32 -20.48
N LYS A 315 -9.20 2.97 -20.45
CA LYS A 315 -8.03 2.15 -20.13
C LYS A 315 -6.94 2.28 -21.19
N LEU A 316 -7.31 2.35 -22.46
CA LEU A 316 -6.36 2.61 -23.55
C LEU A 316 -5.66 3.97 -23.39
N GLU A 317 -6.40 5.03 -23.07
CA GLU A 317 -5.83 6.36 -22.81
C GLU A 317 -4.82 6.31 -21.65
N LEU A 318 -5.17 5.63 -20.56
CA LEU A 318 -4.27 5.46 -19.41
C LEU A 318 -3.04 4.62 -19.77
N ILE A 319 -3.17 3.56 -20.55
CA ILE A 319 -2.06 2.75 -21.06
C ILE A 319 -1.12 3.62 -21.89
N ASN A 320 -1.65 4.42 -22.84
CA ASN A 320 -0.83 5.31 -23.65
C ASN A 320 -0.10 6.35 -22.81
N LYS A 321 -0.78 6.96 -21.84
CA LYS A 321 -0.18 7.90 -20.87
C LYS A 321 0.92 7.23 -20.06
N ALA A 322 0.69 6.05 -19.53
CA ALA A 322 1.65 5.29 -18.76
C ALA A 322 2.90 4.94 -19.58
N THR A 323 2.71 4.48 -20.80
CA THR A 323 3.80 4.18 -21.74
C THR A 323 4.66 5.41 -22.02
N GLN A 324 4.03 6.57 -22.28
CA GLN A 324 4.76 7.83 -22.46
C GLN A 324 5.59 8.19 -21.22
N LEU A 325 5.02 8.07 -20.03
CA LEU A 325 5.73 8.35 -18.78
C LEU A 325 6.93 7.43 -18.57
N ILE A 326 6.79 6.12 -18.88
CA ILE A 326 7.89 5.16 -18.76
C ILE A 326 9.00 5.49 -19.75
N HIS A 327 8.68 5.89 -20.97
CA HIS A 327 9.70 6.24 -21.98
C HIS A 327 10.59 7.40 -21.55
N THR A 328 10.09 8.36 -20.75
CA THR A 328 10.92 9.46 -20.22
C THR A 328 12.08 8.97 -19.34
N TYR A 329 12.04 7.73 -18.86
CA TYR A 329 13.13 7.16 -18.05
C TYR A 329 14.42 6.96 -18.84
N ASN A 330 14.31 6.71 -20.15
CA ASN A 330 15.45 6.50 -21.04
C ASN A 330 15.98 7.78 -21.71
N GLU A 331 15.25 8.89 -21.65
CA GLU A 331 15.65 10.21 -22.17
C GLU A 331 16.67 10.89 -21.26
#